data_2418b480ff0aab249fa32c454d65752b
#
_entry.id   2418b480ff0aab249fa32c454d65752b
#
_cell.length_a   1.000
_cell.length_b   1.000
_cell.length_c   1.000
_cell.angle_alpha   90.00
_cell.angle_beta   90.00
_cell.angle_gamma   90.00
#
_symmetry.space_group_name_H-M   'P 1'
#
loop_
_entity.id
_entity.type
_entity.pdbx_description
1 polymer ?
#
loop_
_entity_poly.entity_id
_entity_poly.type
_entity_poly.pdbx_seq_one_letter_code
_entity_poly.pdbx_strand_id
1 'polypeptide(L)'
;RQAIFLWIYGFMSPVAGMIADRFSRKWLVVGSLFVWSAVTYLMGYADNFHELYWLRAVMGVSEALYIPSALSLIADWHQGKSRSLAIGVHMTGLYVGQAIGGFGATVAAMFSWHSTFHWFGIIGIVYSLILVVALRENPAHASAKELPLEQGEKKPSLFSGLSMLFSTWAFWIILFYFAAPSLPGWATKNWLPTLFSENLNIPMSEAGPISTITIAFSSFIGVIIGGILSDRWVQKNIRGRVYTGAIGLGLTVPALLLLGFGHSFVSVVGAGLLFGVGFGIFDANNMPILCQFVSAKHRATAYGVMNMTGVFAGAAVTELLGKWTDGGNLGQGFAMLSVIVLIALSLQLYFLRPKTCL
;
A
#
# COMPACT_ATOMS: atom_id res chain seq x y z
N ARG A 1 12.27 -11.92 11.97
CA ARG A 1 11.28 -13.01 11.77
C ARG A 1 10.17 -12.64 10.78
N GLN A 2 9.77 -11.38 10.67
CA GLN A 2 8.86 -10.89 9.61
C GLN A 2 9.60 -10.61 8.28
N ALA A 3 10.91 -10.55 8.29
CA ALA A 3 11.73 -10.15 7.16
C ALA A 3 11.54 -11.04 5.92
N ILE A 4 11.40 -12.35 6.06
CA ILE A 4 11.24 -13.27 4.91
C ILE A 4 10.01 -12.97 4.09
N PHE A 5 8.87 -12.70 4.76
CA PHE A 5 7.63 -12.30 4.08
C PHE A 5 7.83 -11.03 3.26
N LEU A 6 8.40 -9.98 3.87
CA LEU A 6 8.60 -8.69 3.20
C LEU A 6 9.58 -8.79 2.03
N TRP A 7 10.67 -9.54 2.16
CA TRP A 7 11.61 -9.75 1.07
C TRP A 7 10.97 -10.48 -0.10
N ILE A 8 10.28 -11.59 0.17
CA ILE A 8 9.60 -12.37 -0.88
C ILE A 8 8.49 -11.54 -1.50
N TYR A 9 7.65 -10.90 -0.70
CA TYR A 9 6.58 -10.02 -1.17
C TYR A 9 7.12 -8.89 -2.06
N GLY A 10 8.20 -8.23 -1.62
CA GLY A 10 8.82 -7.15 -2.39
C GLY A 10 9.38 -7.63 -3.73
N PHE A 11 10.20 -8.68 -3.74
CA PHE A 11 10.76 -9.23 -4.99
C PHE A 11 9.71 -9.82 -5.94
N MET A 12 8.68 -10.43 -5.39
CA MET A 12 7.59 -10.99 -6.19
C MET A 12 6.65 -9.92 -6.76
N SER A 13 6.60 -8.73 -6.20
CA SER A 13 5.65 -7.68 -6.59
C SER A 13 5.75 -7.26 -8.07
N PRO A 14 6.94 -7.02 -8.67
CA PRO A 14 7.05 -6.78 -10.11
C PRO A 14 6.65 -7.99 -10.96
N VAL A 15 7.02 -9.20 -10.52
CA VAL A 15 6.64 -10.45 -11.20
C VAL A 15 5.12 -10.61 -11.19
N ALA A 16 4.51 -10.37 -10.06
CA ALA A 16 3.06 -10.38 -9.88
C ALA A 16 2.36 -9.36 -10.80
N GLY A 17 2.92 -8.15 -10.92
CA GLY A 17 2.43 -7.15 -11.85
C GLY A 17 2.51 -7.60 -13.31
N MET A 18 3.61 -8.23 -13.73
CA MET A 18 3.77 -8.78 -15.08
C MET A 18 2.77 -9.91 -15.35
N ILE A 19 2.48 -10.74 -14.35
CA ILE A 19 1.44 -11.79 -14.43
C ILE A 19 0.07 -11.14 -14.56
N ALA A 20 -0.24 -10.11 -13.75
CA ALA A 20 -1.52 -9.42 -13.74
C ALA A 20 -1.83 -8.66 -15.04
N ASP A 21 -0.80 -8.21 -15.77
CA ASP A 21 -0.97 -7.60 -17.08
C ASP A 21 -1.28 -8.63 -18.19
N ARG A 22 -1.00 -9.93 -17.96
CA ARG A 22 -1.18 -11.00 -18.96
C ARG A 22 -2.36 -11.92 -18.68
N PHE A 23 -2.66 -12.15 -17.41
CA PHE A 23 -3.72 -13.06 -16.98
C PHE A 23 -4.95 -12.29 -16.50
N SER A 24 -6.05 -13.01 -16.30
CA SER A 24 -7.27 -12.43 -15.75
C SER A 24 -7.02 -11.89 -14.35
N ARG A 25 -7.26 -10.60 -14.17
CA ARG A 25 -7.09 -9.92 -12.88
C ARG A 25 -8.06 -10.44 -11.82
N LYS A 26 -9.28 -10.79 -12.25
CA LYS A 26 -10.26 -11.45 -11.37
C LYS A 26 -9.70 -12.72 -10.77
N TRP A 27 -9.21 -13.65 -11.61
CA TRP A 27 -8.73 -14.94 -11.12
C TRP A 27 -7.44 -14.82 -10.30
N LEU A 28 -6.61 -13.82 -10.57
CA LEU A 28 -5.43 -13.53 -9.74
C LEU A 28 -5.83 -13.01 -8.36
N VAL A 29 -6.81 -12.11 -8.27
CA VAL A 29 -7.35 -11.60 -7.00
C VAL A 29 -7.95 -12.73 -6.18
N VAL A 30 -8.87 -13.52 -6.78
CA VAL A 30 -9.55 -14.61 -6.10
C VAL A 30 -8.58 -15.71 -5.69
N GLY A 31 -7.69 -16.13 -6.60
CA GLY A 31 -6.73 -17.20 -6.36
C GLY A 31 -5.69 -16.82 -5.31
N SER A 32 -5.16 -15.59 -5.35
CA SER A 32 -4.23 -15.11 -4.34
C SER A 32 -4.87 -15.08 -2.96
N LEU A 33 -6.09 -14.53 -2.85
CA LEU A 33 -6.84 -14.47 -1.60
C LEU A 33 -7.12 -15.88 -1.05
N PHE A 34 -7.52 -16.82 -1.91
CA PHE A 34 -7.74 -18.22 -1.51
C PHE A 34 -6.45 -18.84 -0.96
N VAL A 35 -5.34 -18.73 -1.69
CA VAL A 35 -4.06 -19.35 -1.31
C VAL A 35 -3.56 -18.75 0.02
N TRP A 36 -3.51 -17.41 0.18
CA TRP A 36 -3.01 -16.87 1.45
C TRP A 36 -3.93 -17.19 2.62
N SER A 37 -5.26 -17.30 2.39
CA SER A 37 -6.21 -17.66 3.43
C SER A 37 -6.07 -19.13 3.83
N ALA A 38 -5.83 -20.03 2.87
CA ALA A 38 -5.52 -21.43 3.13
C ALA A 38 -4.19 -21.56 3.89
N VAL A 39 -3.17 -20.80 3.51
CA VAL A 39 -1.89 -20.75 4.24
C VAL A 39 -2.10 -20.23 5.66
N THR A 40 -2.92 -19.19 5.86
CA THR A 40 -3.27 -18.68 7.18
C THR A 40 -3.92 -19.77 8.02
N TYR A 41 -4.86 -20.52 7.45
CA TYR A 41 -5.50 -21.65 8.12
C TYR A 41 -4.47 -22.73 8.52
N LEU A 42 -3.55 -23.09 7.61
CA LEU A 42 -2.50 -24.06 7.87
C LEU A 42 -1.51 -23.59 8.94
N MET A 43 -1.26 -22.29 9.08
CA MET A 43 -0.43 -21.75 10.16
C MET A 43 -0.98 -22.10 11.55
N GLY A 44 -2.28 -22.31 11.66
CA GLY A 44 -2.91 -22.78 12.90
C GLY A 44 -2.54 -24.22 13.30
N TYR A 45 -1.94 -25.01 12.41
CA TYR A 45 -1.43 -26.36 12.71
C TYR A 45 0.09 -26.40 12.90
N ALA A 46 0.79 -25.28 12.77
CA ALA A 46 2.23 -25.28 12.83
C ALA A 46 2.72 -25.51 14.27
N ASP A 47 3.52 -26.54 14.47
CA ASP A 47 4.06 -26.92 15.76
C ASP A 47 5.48 -26.36 15.99
N ASN A 48 6.13 -25.88 14.94
CA ASN A 48 7.50 -25.36 15.02
C ASN A 48 7.74 -24.12 14.17
N PHE A 49 8.86 -23.45 14.45
CA PHE A 49 9.26 -22.22 13.77
C PHE A 49 9.52 -22.44 12.26
N HIS A 50 10.04 -23.61 11.89
CA HIS A 50 10.41 -23.89 10.49
C HIS A 50 9.17 -23.98 9.58
N GLU A 51 8.10 -24.60 10.05
CA GLU A 51 6.81 -24.63 9.36
C GLU A 51 6.23 -23.24 9.18
N LEU A 52 6.16 -22.45 10.25
CA LEU A 52 5.69 -21.07 10.18
C LEU A 52 6.53 -20.22 9.22
N TYR A 53 7.83 -20.45 9.15
CA TYR A 53 8.74 -19.73 8.26
C TYR A 53 8.39 -19.98 6.79
N TRP A 54 8.22 -21.23 6.39
CA TRP A 54 7.88 -21.58 5.01
C TRP A 54 6.45 -21.20 4.64
N LEU A 55 5.49 -21.36 5.55
CA LEU A 55 4.12 -20.88 5.32
C LEU A 55 4.08 -19.38 5.07
N ARG A 56 4.85 -18.59 5.83
CA ARG A 56 4.98 -17.15 5.59
C ARG A 56 5.66 -16.80 4.26
N ALA A 57 6.60 -17.63 3.81
CA ALA A 57 7.22 -17.47 2.50
C ALA A 57 6.18 -17.66 1.37
N VAL A 58 5.38 -18.73 1.44
CA VAL A 58 4.28 -18.98 0.48
C VAL A 58 3.23 -17.87 0.54
N MET A 59 2.89 -17.40 1.74
CA MET A 59 1.99 -16.25 1.92
C MET A 59 2.52 -15.01 1.19
N GLY A 60 3.80 -14.69 1.31
CA GLY A 60 4.40 -13.53 0.63
C GLY A 60 4.30 -13.61 -0.89
N VAL A 61 4.47 -14.79 -1.49
CA VAL A 61 4.29 -15.00 -2.93
C VAL A 61 2.83 -14.78 -3.34
N SER A 62 1.89 -15.38 -2.62
CA SER A 62 0.47 -15.28 -2.97
C SER A 62 -0.09 -13.88 -2.77
N GLU A 63 0.26 -13.21 -1.67
CA GLU A 63 -0.23 -11.88 -1.36
C GLU A 63 0.33 -10.81 -2.30
N ALA A 64 1.55 -10.99 -2.83
CA ALA A 64 2.13 -10.10 -3.82
C ALA A 64 1.28 -9.97 -5.09
N LEU A 65 0.53 -11.01 -5.46
CA LEU A 65 -0.35 -11.02 -6.64
C LEU A 65 -1.61 -10.15 -6.45
N TYR A 66 -2.02 -9.90 -5.22
CA TYR A 66 -3.31 -9.26 -4.93
C TYR A 66 -3.32 -7.79 -5.31
N ILE A 67 -2.47 -6.96 -4.71
CA ILE A 67 -2.55 -5.50 -4.85
C ILE A 67 -2.40 -5.01 -6.29
N PRO A 68 -1.38 -5.43 -7.07
CA PRO A 68 -1.27 -5.01 -8.48
C PRO A 68 -2.49 -5.42 -9.31
N SER A 69 -3.03 -6.62 -9.07
CA SER A 69 -4.21 -7.12 -9.78
C SER A 69 -5.48 -6.37 -9.38
N ALA A 70 -5.72 -6.18 -8.08
CA ALA A 70 -6.92 -5.52 -7.56
C ALA A 70 -6.99 -4.05 -7.97
N LEU A 71 -5.90 -3.29 -7.79
CA LEU A 71 -5.88 -1.88 -8.15
C LEU A 71 -5.99 -1.67 -9.67
N SER A 72 -5.38 -2.57 -10.46
CA SER A 72 -5.52 -2.53 -11.92
C SER A 72 -6.95 -2.87 -12.36
N LEU A 73 -7.59 -3.86 -11.73
CA LEU A 73 -8.98 -4.21 -11.99
C LEU A 73 -9.94 -3.04 -11.66
N ILE A 74 -9.75 -2.39 -10.51
CA ILE A 74 -10.51 -1.20 -10.13
C ILE A 74 -10.29 -0.08 -11.15
N ALA A 75 -9.04 0.15 -11.55
CA ALA A 75 -8.70 1.19 -12.52
C ALA A 75 -9.27 0.94 -13.93
N ASP A 76 -9.55 -0.31 -14.29
CA ASP A 76 -10.19 -0.66 -15.57
C ASP A 76 -11.69 -0.36 -15.57
N TRP A 77 -12.36 -0.57 -14.43
CA TRP A 77 -13.79 -0.29 -14.28
C TRP A 77 -14.09 1.19 -14.03
N HIS A 78 -13.17 1.89 -13.38
CA HIS A 78 -13.32 3.28 -12.99
C HIS A 78 -12.37 4.20 -13.76
N GLN A 79 -12.92 5.06 -14.60
CA GLN A 79 -12.15 6.01 -15.40
C GLN A 79 -12.54 7.46 -15.07
N GLY A 80 -11.58 8.38 -15.20
CA GLY A 80 -11.80 9.81 -15.08
C GLY A 80 -12.41 10.25 -13.74
N LYS A 81 -13.74 10.15 -13.64
CA LYS A 81 -14.52 10.79 -12.56
C LYS A 81 -14.58 10.03 -11.23
N SER A 82 -14.20 8.77 -11.18
CA SER A 82 -14.43 7.91 -10.00
C SER A 82 -13.23 7.03 -9.63
N ARG A 83 -12.12 7.11 -10.36
CA ARG A 83 -10.97 6.20 -10.16
C ARG A 83 -10.32 6.38 -8.79
N SER A 84 -10.04 7.62 -8.41
CA SER A 84 -9.37 7.90 -7.13
C SER A 84 -10.25 7.55 -5.94
N LEU A 85 -11.55 7.85 -6.04
CA LEU A 85 -12.51 7.47 -4.99
C LEU A 85 -12.65 5.95 -4.87
N ALA A 86 -12.77 5.22 -5.98
CA ALA A 86 -12.90 3.76 -5.97
C ALA A 86 -11.65 3.09 -5.37
N ILE A 87 -10.46 3.58 -5.71
CA ILE A 87 -9.21 3.13 -5.11
C ILE A 87 -9.13 3.52 -3.63
N GLY A 88 -9.54 4.73 -3.28
CA GLY A 88 -9.64 5.17 -1.88
C GLY A 88 -10.55 4.26 -1.05
N VAL A 89 -11.74 3.92 -1.55
CA VAL A 89 -12.66 2.96 -0.90
C VAL A 89 -11.98 1.58 -0.71
N HIS A 90 -11.25 1.09 -1.71
CA HIS A 90 -10.49 -0.15 -1.55
C HIS A 90 -9.42 -0.03 -0.45
N MET A 91 -8.69 1.09 -0.39
CA MET A 91 -7.68 1.35 0.64
C MET A 91 -8.30 1.46 2.04
N THR A 92 -9.54 1.93 2.19
CA THR A 92 -10.21 1.92 3.50
C THR A 92 -10.35 0.51 4.05
N GLY A 93 -10.55 -0.49 3.18
CA GLY A 93 -10.58 -1.90 3.57
C GLY A 93 -9.27 -2.37 4.19
N LEU A 94 -8.12 -1.91 3.65
CA LEU A 94 -6.80 -2.20 4.23
C LEU A 94 -6.64 -1.57 5.62
N TYR A 95 -7.04 -0.31 5.82
CA TYR A 95 -6.95 0.36 7.12
C TYR A 95 -7.88 -0.26 8.16
N VAL A 96 -9.11 -0.61 7.78
CA VAL A 96 -10.05 -1.35 8.65
C VAL A 96 -9.49 -2.73 9.00
N GLY A 97 -8.94 -3.45 8.02
CA GLY A 97 -8.30 -4.74 8.23
C GLY A 97 -7.10 -4.65 9.19
N GLN A 98 -6.27 -3.61 9.07
CA GLN A 98 -5.16 -3.36 10.00
C GLN A 98 -5.65 -3.07 11.41
N ALA A 99 -6.71 -2.28 11.57
CA ALA A 99 -7.30 -1.98 12.87
C ALA A 99 -7.86 -3.25 13.54
N ILE A 100 -8.60 -4.08 12.78
CA ILE A 100 -9.13 -5.37 13.28
C ILE A 100 -7.98 -6.32 13.60
N GLY A 101 -6.96 -6.38 12.75
CA GLY A 101 -5.77 -7.21 12.96
C GLY A 101 -5.00 -6.86 14.23
N GLY A 102 -5.04 -5.60 14.67
CA GLY A 102 -4.49 -5.16 15.95
C GLY A 102 -5.09 -5.87 17.18
N PHE A 103 -6.33 -6.36 17.07
CA PHE A 103 -6.96 -7.17 18.13
C PHE A 103 -6.61 -8.66 18.06
N GLY A 104 -5.82 -9.08 17.08
CA GLY A 104 -5.45 -10.50 16.92
C GLY A 104 -4.78 -11.10 18.14
N ALA A 105 -3.92 -10.34 18.83
CA ALA A 105 -3.29 -10.76 20.08
C ALA A 105 -4.32 -10.94 21.22
N THR A 106 -5.32 -10.07 21.30
CA THR A 106 -6.41 -10.17 22.28
C THR A 106 -7.26 -11.42 22.04
N VAL A 107 -7.62 -11.68 20.78
CA VAL A 107 -8.37 -12.89 20.39
C VAL A 107 -7.55 -14.15 20.68
N ALA A 108 -6.25 -14.12 20.37
CA ALA A 108 -5.34 -15.24 20.64
C ALA A 108 -5.19 -15.51 22.14
N ALA A 109 -5.23 -14.49 23.00
CA ALA A 109 -5.20 -14.64 24.46
C ALA A 109 -6.51 -15.24 25.00
N MET A 110 -7.65 -14.95 24.38
CA MET A 110 -8.95 -15.47 24.79
C MET A 110 -9.19 -16.93 24.37
N PHE A 111 -8.76 -17.31 23.20
CA PHE A 111 -9.05 -18.65 22.64
C PHE A 111 -7.77 -19.50 22.44
N SER A 112 -6.89 -19.13 21.60
CA SER A 112 -5.52 -19.55 21.33
C SER A 112 -5.06 -18.91 20.03
N TRP A 113 -3.75 -18.82 19.81
CA TRP A 113 -3.23 -18.33 18.53
C TRP A 113 -3.52 -19.30 17.36
N HIS A 114 -3.54 -20.62 17.62
CA HIS A 114 -3.91 -21.64 16.62
C HIS A 114 -5.36 -21.45 16.13
N SER A 115 -6.30 -21.33 17.07
CA SER A 115 -7.71 -21.09 16.75
C SER A 115 -7.91 -19.76 16.00
N THR A 116 -7.15 -18.73 16.35
CA THR A 116 -7.20 -17.43 15.68
C THR A 116 -6.82 -17.55 14.20
N PHE A 117 -5.72 -18.26 13.89
CA PHE A 117 -5.33 -18.50 12.50
C PHE A 117 -6.35 -19.35 11.73
N HIS A 118 -6.94 -20.38 12.37
CA HIS A 118 -8.00 -21.19 11.75
C HIS A 118 -9.21 -20.32 11.38
N TRP A 119 -9.71 -19.50 12.30
CA TRP A 119 -10.87 -18.64 12.03
C TRP A 119 -10.59 -17.60 10.93
N PHE A 120 -9.48 -16.91 10.98
CA PHE A 120 -9.13 -15.94 9.92
C PHE A 120 -8.94 -16.62 8.56
N GLY A 121 -8.32 -17.81 8.54
CA GLY A 121 -8.18 -18.60 7.32
C GLY A 121 -9.54 -19.01 6.72
N ILE A 122 -10.46 -19.54 7.54
CA ILE A 122 -11.80 -19.94 7.08
C ILE A 122 -12.58 -18.73 6.53
N ILE A 123 -12.59 -17.60 7.26
CA ILE A 123 -13.27 -16.38 6.82
C ILE A 123 -12.73 -15.94 5.44
N GLY A 124 -11.41 -15.95 5.27
CA GLY A 124 -10.79 -15.56 3.99
C GLY A 124 -11.11 -16.54 2.86
N ILE A 125 -11.11 -17.86 3.11
CA ILE A 125 -11.50 -18.88 2.14
C ILE A 125 -12.95 -18.67 1.69
N VAL A 126 -13.89 -18.53 2.64
CA VAL A 126 -15.30 -18.29 2.33
C VAL A 126 -15.45 -16.99 1.54
N TYR A 127 -14.75 -15.93 1.93
CA TYR A 127 -14.78 -14.66 1.19
C TYR A 127 -14.24 -14.81 -0.23
N SER A 128 -13.17 -15.57 -0.44
CA SER A 128 -12.64 -15.83 -1.78
C SER A 128 -13.65 -16.53 -2.68
N LEU A 129 -14.40 -17.49 -2.13
CA LEU A 129 -15.47 -18.20 -2.86
C LEU A 129 -16.63 -17.26 -3.23
N ILE A 130 -17.00 -16.33 -2.35
CA ILE A 130 -18.00 -15.30 -2.66
C ILE A 130 -17.49 -14.42 -3.82
N LEU A 131 -16.21 -14.06 -3.84
CA LEU A 131 -15.63 -13.25 -4.90
C LEU A 131 -15.58 -13.94 -6.27
N VAL A 132 -15.58 -15.29 -6.32
CA VAL A 132 -15.71 -16.03 -7.60
C VAL A 132 -16.97 -15.59 -8.35
N VAL A 133 -18.07 -15.41 -7.62
CA VAL A 133 -19.37 -15.03 -8.21
C VAL A 133 -19.52 -13.51 -8.32
N ALA A 134 -19.12 -12.78 -7.28
CA ALA A 134 -19.35 -11.34 -7.18
C ALA A 134 -18.41 -10.50 -8.08
N LEU A 135 -17.14 -10.91 -8.22
CA LEU A 135 -16.14 -10.15 -8.97
C LEU A 135 -16.25 -10.43 -10.47
N ARG A 136 -16.18 -9.38 -11.28
CA ARG A 136 -16.24 -9.48 -12.75
C ARG A 136 -15.00 -8.86 -13.38
N GLU A 137 -14.50 -9.52 -14.43
CA GLU A 137 -13.45 -8.97 -15.30
C GLU A 137 -14.04 -7.85 -16.17
N ASN A 138 -13.24 -6.82 -16.48
CA ASN A 138 -13.65 -5.79 -17.41
C ASN A 138 -13.59 -6.34 -18.86
N PRO A 139 -14.68 -6.32 -19.63
CA PRO A 139 -14.71 -6.86 -20.99
C PRO A 139 -13.66 -6.22 -21.92
N ALA A 140 -13.39 -4.94 -21.77
CA ALA A 140 -12.38 -4.25 -22.58
C ALA A 140 -10.95 -4.79 -22.33
N HIS A 141 -10.65 -5.22 -21.12
CA HIS A 141 -9.37 -5.85 -20.81
C HIS A 141 -9.30 -7.28 -21.35
N ALA A 142 -10.40 -8.02 -21.26
CA ALA A 142 -10.50 -9.36 -21.83
C ALA A 142 -10.35 -9.34 -23.35
N SER A 143 -11.06 -8.47 -24.05
CA SER A 143 -11.01 -8.32 -25.50
C SER A 143 -9.62 -7.87 -26.01
N ALA A 144 -8.93 -7.02 -25.27
CA ALA A 144 -7.57 -6.60 -25.65
C ALA A 144 -6.53 -7.75 -25.61
N LYS A 145 -6.82 -8.81 -24.85
CA LYS A 145 -5.97 -10.04 -24.79
C LYS A 145 -6.29 -11.02 -25.93
N GLU A 146 -7.48 -11.01 -26.45
CA GLU A 146 -7.96 -11.93 -27.48
C GLU A 146 -7.68 -11.45 -28.91
N LEU A 147 -7.23 -10.20 -29.09
CA LEU A 147 -6.87 -9.69 -30.41
C LEU A 147 -5.74 -10.56 -30.99
N PRO A 148 -5.93 -11.16 -32.17
CA PRO A 148 -4.87 -11.89 -32.86
C PRO A 148 -3.68 -10.97 -33.08
N LEU A 149 -2.47 -11.45 -32.78
CA LEU A 149 -1.25 -10.76 -33.19
C LEU A 149 -1.25 -10.66 -34.73
N GLU A 150 -0.99 -9.48 -35.27
CA GLU A 150 -0.77 -9.36 -36.71
C GLU A 150 0.34 -10.31 -37.13
N GLN A 151 0.19 -10.89 -38.32
CA GLN A 151 1.12 -11.89 -38.83
C GLN A 151 2.55 -11.33 -38.86
N GLY A 152 3.40 -11.83 -37.95
CA GLY A 152 4.79 -11.39 -37.82
C GLY A 152 5.16 -10.68 -36.52
N GLU A 153 4.19 -10.26 -35.70
CA GLU A 153 4.48 -9.70 -34.38
C GLU A 153 4.85 -10.81 -33.39
N LYS A 154 6.06 -10.76 -32.86
CA LYS A 154 6.46 -11.62 -31.73
C LYS A 154 5.71 -11.18 -30.48
N LYS A 155 5.15 -12.16 -29.74
CA LYS A 155 4.60 -11.88 -28.40
C LYS A 155 5.63 -11.09 -27.59
N PRO A 156 5.27 -9.90 -27.06
CA PRO A 156 6.23 -9.11 -26.30
C PRO A 156 6.77 -9.93 -25.12
N SER A 157 8.06 -9.93 -24.92
CA SER A 157 8.73 -10.60 -23.80
C SER A 157 8.13 -10.13 -22.47
N LEU A 158 8.15 -10.97 -21.43
CA LEU A 158 7.78 -10.58 -20.07
C LEU A 158 8.52 -9.32 -19.60
N PHE A 159 9.77 -9.21 -19.99
CA PHE A 159 10.66 -8.11 -19.60
C PHE A 159 10.57 -6.87 -20.50
N SER A 160 9.88 -6.93 -21.64
CA SER A 160 9.75 -5.76 -22.53
C SER A 160 8.99 -4.60 -21.89
N GLY A 161 7.99 -4.93 -21.05
CA GLY A 161 7.26 -3.93 -20.25
C GLY A 161 8.18 -3.21 -19.25
N LEU A 162 9.03 -3.94 -18.55
CA LEU A 162 10.00 -3.34 -17.61
C LEU A 162 10.99 -2.42 -18.31
N SER A 163 11.57 -2.85 -19.44
CA SER A 163 12.50 -2.03 -20.22
C SER A 163 11.85 -0.72 -20.67
N MET A 164 10.61 -0.76 -21.14
CA MET A 164 9.85 0.42 -21.54
C MET A 164 9.56 1.36 -20.36
N LEU A 165 9.19 0.83 -19.19
CA LEU A 165 8.95 1.63 -18.00
C LEU A 165 10.21 2.36 -17.54
N PHE A 166 11.32 1.65 -17.42
CA PHE A 166 12.59 2.23 -16.97
C PHE A 166 13.26 3.18 -17.99
N SER A 167 12.89 3.12 -19.26
CA SER A 167 13.31 4.10 -20.27
C SER A 167 12.61 5.46 -20.14
N THR A 168 11.51 5.52 -19.37
CA THR A 168 10.70 6.73 -19.22
C THR A 168 11.11 7.50 -17.95
N TRP A 169 11.67 8.71 -18.11
CA TRP A 169 12.09 9.54 -16.96
C TRP A 169 10.99 9.79 -15.93
N ALA A 170 9.75 10.03 -16.40
CA ALA A 170 8.62 10.24 -15.51
C ALA A 170 8.35 9.04 -14.56
N PHE A 171 8.68 7.82 -14.99
CA PHE A 171 8.52 6.64 -14.17
C PHE A 171 9.48 6.62 -12.96
N TRP A 172 10.73 7.07 -13.14
CA TRP A 172 11.67 7.22 -12.03
C TRP A 172 11.20 8.23 -11.01
N ILE A 173 10.60 9.34 -11.43
CA ILE A 173 10.00 10.31 -10.52
C ILE A 173 8.81 9.71 -9.78
N ILE A 174 7.98 8.91 -10.45
CA ILE A 174 6.86 8.21 -9.81
C ILE A 174 7.36 7.20 -8.78
N LEU A 175 8.42 6.45 -9.07
CA LEU A 175 9.03 5.52 -8.10
C LEU A 175 9.53 6.26 -6.85
N PHE A 176 10.20 7.38 -7.03
CA PHE A 176 10.66 8.20 -5.90
C PHE A 176 9.50 8.84 -5.15
N TYR A 177 8.50 9.36 -5.86
CA TYR A 177 7.25 9.88 -5.32
C TYR A 177 6.52 8.87 -4.44
N PHE A 178 6.59 7.58 -4.76
CA PHE A 178 5.98 6.52 -3.98
C PHE A 178 6.90 6.03 -2.83
N ALA A 179 8.19 5.84 -3.12
CA ALA A 179 9.15 5.32 -2.15
C ALA A 179 9.38 6.28 -0.98
N ALA A 180 9.51 7.58 -1.24
CA ALA A 180 9.80 8.57 -0.21
C ALA A 180 8.70 8.68 0.87
N PRO A 181 7.40 8.78 0.54
CA PRO A 181 6.32 8.75 1.53
C PRO A 181 6.11 7.36 2.16
N SER A 182 6.55 6.29 1.50
CA SER A 182 6.52 4.95 2.08
C SER A 182 7.42 4.85 3.31
N LEU A 183 8.52 5.61 3.38
CA LEU A 183 9.38 5.67 4.57
C LEU A 183 8.58 6.06 5.83
N PRO A 184 7.96 7.25 5.93
CA PRO A 184 7.15 7.59 7.09
C PRO A 184 5.90 6.72 7.24
N GLY A 185 5.33 6.19 6.14
CA GLY A 185 4.22 5.24 6.21
C GLY A 185 4.59 3.95 6.95
N TRP A 186 5.76 3.37 6.68
CA TRP A 186 6.28 2.22 7.41
C TRP A 186 6.79 2.58 8.81
N ALA A 187 7.38 3.77 8.97
CA ALA A 187 7.80 4.28 10.27
C ALA A 187 6.60 4.35 11.24
N THR A 188 5.47 4.91 10.81
CA THR A 188 4.26 5.00 11.64
C THR A 188 3.68 3.63 11.95
N LYS A 189 3.67 2.69 10.99
CA LYS A 189 3.19 1.33 11.25
C LYS A 189 4.00 0.59 12.31
N ASN A 190 5.30 0.77 12.32
CA ASN A 190 6.21 -0.04 13.13
C ASN A 190 6.65 0.66 14.43
N TRP A 191 6.74 1.99 14.44
CA TRP A 191 7.37 2.75 15.51
C TRP A 191 6.47 3.80 16.18
N LEU A 192 5.30 4.10 15.62
CA LEU A 192 4.42 5.11 16.22
C LEU A 192 3.95 4.74 17.64
N PRO A 193 3.62 3.48 17.97
CA PRO A 193 3.32 3.10 19.34
C PRO A 193 4.46 3.42 20.31
N THR A 194 5.69 3.12 19.92
CA THR A 194 6.90 3.42 20.73
C THR A 194 7.06 4.92 20.90
N LEU A 195 6.93 5.69 19.83
CA LEU A 195 7.02 7.14 19.86
C LEU A 195 5.95 7.77 20.78
N PHE A 196 4.69 7.26 20.73
CA PHE A 196 3.63 7.71 21.63
C PHE A 196 3.95 7.37 23.09
N SER A 197 4.45 6.17 23.34
CA SER A 197 4.86 5.75 24.69
C SER A 197 5.96 6.65 25.25
N GLU A 198 6.99 6.95 24.45
CA GLU A 198 8.12 7.82 24.85
C GLU A 198 7.67 9.27 25.03
N ASN A 199 6.98 9.86 24.06
CA ASN A 199 6.62 11.28 24.10
C ASN A 199 5.54 11.63 25.12
N LEU A 200 4.66 10.67 25.44
CA LEU A 200 3.54 10.89 26.38
C LEU A 200 3.80 10.29 27.77
N ASN A 201 4.90 9.54 27.95
CA ASN A 201 5.21 8.78 29.19
C ASN A 201 4.05 7.86 29.60
N ILE A 202 3.43 7.16 28.63
CA ILE A 202 2.36 6.19 28.86
C ILE A 202 2.83 4.77 28.55
N PRO A 203 2.24 3.75 29.21
CA PRO A 203 2.61 2.36 28.93
C PRO A 203 2.26 1.96 27.49
N MET A 204 3.03 1.02 26.94
CA MET A 204 2.84 0.52 25.57
C MET A 204 1.44 -0.08 25.34
N SER A 205 0.82 -0.61 26.38
CA SER A 205 -0.55 -1.14 26.38
C SER A 205 -1.61 -0.07 26.04
N GLU A 206 -1.34 1.20 26.32
CA GLU A 206 -2.20 2.34 25.98
C GLU A 206 -1.73 3.03 24.69
N ALA A 207 -0.41 3.21 24.52
CA ALA A 207 0.17 3.85 23.35
C ALA A 207 -0.14 3.10 22.05
N GLY A 208 -0.12 1.77 22.07
CA GLY A 208 -0.41 0.92 20.93
C GLY A 208 -1.81 1.16 20.35
N PRO A 209 -2.90 0.94 21.11
CA PRO A 209 -4.26 1.21 20.66
C PRO A 209 -4.48 2.66 20.24
N ILE A 210 -4.03 3.64 21.03
CA ILE A 210 -4.20 5.07 20.70
C ILE A 210 -3.55 5.40 19.36
N SER A 211 -2.30 5.00 19.14
CA SER A 211 -1.60 5.29 17.89
C SER A 211 -2.25 4.59 16.68
N THR A 212 -2.60 3.31 16.82
CA THR A 212 -3.20 2.53 15.73
C THR A 212 -4.57 3.07 15.32
N ILE A 213 -5.43 3.36 16.30
CA ILE A 213 -6.77 3.94 16.04
C ILE A 213 -6.62 5.32 15.41
N THR A 214 -5.72 6.15 15.93
CA THR A 214 -5.46 7.49 15.39
C THR A 214 -5.11 7.45 13.91
N ILE A 215 -4.17 6.58 13.50
CA ILE A 215 -3.76 6.46 12.10
C ILE A 215 -4.85 5.82 11.24
N ALA A 216 -5.47 4.73 11.69
CA ALA A 216 -6.48 4.03 10.91
C ALA A 216 -7.69 4.94 10.61
N PHE A 217 -8.20 5.63 11.64
CA PHE A 217 -9.35 6.52 11.51
C PHE A 217 -9.04 7.74 10.63
N SER A 218 -7.92 8.39 10.85
CA SER A 218 -7.55 9.58 10.07
C SER A 218 -7.19 9.22 8.62
N SER A 219 -6.54 8.09 8.37
CA SER A 219 -6.27 7.62 7.00
C SER A 219 -7.54 7.25 6.26
N PHE A 220 -8.51 6.62 6.94
CA PHE A 220 -9.84 6.38 6.38
C PHE A 220 -10.48 7.69 5.86
N ILE A 221 -10.49 8.73 6.68
CA ILE A 221 -10.98 10.05 6.28
C ILE A 221 -10.17 10.61 5.11
N GLY A 222 -8.84 10.51 5.19
CA GLY A 222 -7.91 11.00 4.18
C GLY A 222 -8.14 10.38 2.81
N VAL A 223 -8.32 9.07 2.70
CA VAL A 223 -8.52 8.40 1.40
C VAL A 223 -9.86 8.80 0.77
N ILE A 224 -10.91 9.00 1.56
CA ILE A 224 -12.22 9.44 1.04
C ILE A 224 -12.13 10.89 0.53
N ILE A 225 -11.58 11.79 1.34
CA ILE A 225 -11.40 13.20 0.94
C ILE A 225 -10.49 13.28 -0.29
N GLY A 226 -9.35 12.57 -0.26
CA GLY A 226 -8.38 12.54 -1.35
C GLY A 226 -8.98 12.01 -2.65
N GLY A 227 -9.77 10.94 -2.57
CA GLY A 227 -10.46 10.37 -3.72
C GLY A 227 -11.45 11.34 -4.35
N ILE A 228 -12.35 11.93 -3.54
CA ILE A 228 -13.36 12.88 -4.01
C ILE A 228 -12.70 14.15 -4.60
N LEU A 229 -11.75 14.73 -3.88
CA LEU A 229 -11.06 15.95 -4.31
C LEU A 229 -10.32 15.74 -5.62
N SER A 230 -9.58 14.64 -5.73
CA SER A 230 -8.80 14.28 -6.90
C SER A 230 -9.68 14.08 -8.14
N ASP A 231 -10.77 13.31 -8.00
CA ASP A 231 -11.67 13.02 -9.12
C ASP A 231 -12.46 14.25 -9.58
N ARG A 232 -12.77 15.18 -8.68
CA ARG A 232 -13.37 16.48 -9.06
C ARG A 232 -12.35 17.40 -9.72
N TRP A 233 -11.14 17.43 -9.21
CA TRP A 233 -10.12 18.37 -9.69
C TRP A 233 -9.54 17.98 -11.04
N VAL A 234 -9.35 16.69 -11.30
CA VAL A 234 -8.83 16.21 -12.59
C VAL A 234 -9.76 16.56 -13.77
N GLN A 235 -11.05 16.74 -13.52
CA GLN A 235 -12.00 17.17 -14.55
C GLN A 235 -11.80 18.62 -15.01
N LYS A 236 -11.26 19.47 -14.14
CA LYS A 236 -10.98 20.88 -14.42
C LYS A 236 -9.52 21.11 -14.80
N ASN A 237 -8.62 20.32 -14.27
CA ASN A 237 -7.18 20.42 -14.49
C ASN A 237 -6.55 19.04 -14.53
N ILE A 238 -5.90 18.69 -15.64
CA ILE A 238 -5.26 17.38 -15.85
C ILE A 238 -4.24 17.02 -14.74
N ARG A 239 -3.65 18.00 -14.08
CA ARG A 239 -2.75 17.84 -12.94
C ARG A 239 -3.47 17.73 -11.60
N GLY A 240 -4.79 17.73 -11.57
CA GLY A 240 -5.60 17.71 -10.34
C GLY A 240 -5.23 16.58 -9.39
N ARG A 241 -4.92 15.38 -9.91
CA ARG A 241 -4.46 14.24 -9.10
C ARG A 241 -3.08 14.46 -8.48
N VAL A 242 -2.16 15.03 -9.25
CA VAL A 242 -0.82 15.39 -8.77
C VAL A 242 -0.91 16.44 -7.66
N TYR A 243 -1.74 17.45 -7.84
CA TYR A 243 -1.96 18.48 -6.82
C TYR A 243 -2.63 17.94 -5.55
N THR A 244 -3.62 17.04 -5.70
CA THR A 244 -4.25 16.39 -4.53
C THR A 244 -3.24 15.54 -3.77
N GLY A 245 -2.44 14.72 -4.45
CA GLY A 245 -1.35 13.97 -3.81
C GLY A 245 -0.33 14.88 -3.13
N ALA A 246 -0.02 16.04 -3.75
CA ALA A 246 0.88 17.03 -3.17
C ALA A 246 0.32 17.66 -1.88
N ILE A 247 -0.99 17.95 -1.83
CA ILE A 247 -1.64 18.40 -0.59
C ILE A 247 -1.50 17.32 0.50
N GLY A 248 -1.76 16.07 0.16
CA GLY A 248 -1.58 14.96 1.10
C GLY A 248 -0.16 14.91 1.68
N LEU A 249 0.86 14.92 0.82
CA LEU A 249 2.26 14.94 1.26
C LEU A 249 2.61 16.23 2.04
N GLY A 250 2.10 17.38 1.61
CA GLY A 250 2.30 18.64 2.31
C GLY A 250 1.80 18.62 3.75
N LEU A 251 0.69 17.93 4.03
CA LEU A 251 0.15 17.75 5.39
C LEU A 251 1.03 16.81 6.24
N THR A 252 1.69 15.82 5.63
CA THR A 252 2.56 14.90 6.39
C THR A 252 3.84 15.57 6.86
N VAL A 253 4.33 16.63 6.21
CA VAL A 253 5.56 17.35 6.59
C VAL A 253 5.45 17.96 8.01
N PRO A 254 4.51 18.88 8.30
CA PRO A 254 4.35 19.41 9.64
C PRO A 254 3.94 18.32 10.65
N ALA A 255 3.19 17.30 10.22
CA ALA A 255 2.83 16.19 11.09
C ALA A 255 4.07 15.42 11.59
N LEU A 256 5.02 15.11 10.70
CA LEU A 256 6.27 14.43 11.07
C LEU A 256 7.15 15.27 12.02
N LEU A 257 7.21 16.59 11.80
CA LEU A 257 7.92 17.49 12.71
C LEU A 257 7.26 17.52 14.09
N LEU A 258 5.93 17.63 14.16
CA LEU A 258 5.19 17.61 15.42
C LEU A 258 5.28 16.25 16.13
N LEU A 259 5.29 15.11 15.39
CA LEU A 259 5.54 13.80 15.96
C LEU A 259 6.95 13.71 16.55
N GLY A 260 7.94 14.30 15.86
CA GLY A 260 9.32 14.27 16.31
C GLY A 260 9.61 15.09 17.56
N PHE A 261 8.95 16.22 17.74
CA PHE A 261 9.24 17.21 18.79
C PHE A 261 8.07 17.46 19.75
N GLY A 262 6.91 16.87 19.53
CA GLY A 262 5.74 17.06 20.40
C GLY A 262 5.82 16.19 21.66
N HIS A 263 5.48 16.79 22.82
CA HIS A 263 5.47 16.11 24.13
C HIS A 263 4.13 16.22 24.85
N SER A 264 3.13 16.86 24.26
CA SER A 264 1.76 16.90 24.81
C SER A 264 0.84 15.94 24.08
N PHE A 265 -0.18 15.44 24.78
CA PHE A 265 -1.19 14.57 24.18
C PHE A 265 -1.81 15.19 22.92
N VAL A 266 -2.18 16.47 22.99
CA VAL A 266 -2.78 17.19 21.86
C VAL A 266 -1.83 17.31 20.68
N SER A 267 -0.54 17.60 20.91
CA SER A 267 0.45 17.72 19.84
C SER A 267 0.74 16.38 19.18
N VAL A 268 0.90 15.31 19.95
CA VAL A 268 1.27 13.98 19.44
C VAL A 268 0.10 13.31 18.72
N VAL A 269 -1.07 13.30 19.35
CA VAL A 269 -2.28 12.71 18.74
C VAL A 269 -2.76 13.57 17.56
N GLY A 270 -2.75 14.90 17.69
CA GLY A 270 -3.08 15.81 16.60
C GLY A 270 -2.14 15.65 15.39
N ALA A 271 -0.85 15.47 15.64
CA ALA A 271 0.12 15.17 14.59
C ALA A 271 -0.14 13.82 13.93
N GLY A 272 -0.49 12.77 14.70
CA GLY A 272 -0.87 11.47 14.17
C GLY A 272 -2.13 11.55 13.30
N LEU A 273 -3.16 12.30 13.72
CA LEU A 273 -4.36 12.56 12.92
C LEU A 273 -4.02 13.29 11.62
N LEU A 274 -3.21 14.33 11.69
CA LEU A 274 -2.79 15.11 10.51
C LEU A 274 -1.97 14.25 9.54
N PHE A 275 -1.06 13.42 10.07
CA PHE A 275 -0.29 12.47 9.27
C PHE A 275 -1.21 11.49 8.56
N GLY A 276 -2.14 10.85 9.28
CA GLY A 276 -3.03 9.86 8.69
C GLY A 276 -3.92 10.45 7.59
N VAL A 277 -4.51 11.63 7.81
CA VAL A 277 -5.28 12.33 6.76
C VAL A 277 -4.41 12.62 5.55
N GLY A 278 -3.23 13.20 5.73
CA GLY A 278 -2.31 13.51 4.64
C GLY A 278 -1.85 12.27 3.88
N PHE A 279 -1.47 11.22 4.60
CA PHE A 279 -1.05 9.95 4.01
C PHE A 279 -2.20 9.26 3.26
N GLY A 280 -3.42 9.28 3.80
CA GLY A 280 -4.60 8.75 3.12
C GLY A 280 -4.93 9.47 1.82
N ILE A 281 -4.85 10.81 1.80
CA ILE A 281 -5.00 11.60 0.57
C ILE A 281 -3.96 11.20 -0.49
N PHE A 282 -2.70 11.03 -0.09
CA PHE A 282 -1.63 10.55 -0.96
C PHE A 282 -1.93 9.14 -1.48
N ASP A 283 -2.30 8.21 -0.61
CA ASP A 283 -2.47 6.79 -0.91
C ASP A 283 -3.61 6.53 -1.90
N ALA A 284 -4.72 7.27 -1.80
CA ALA A 284 -5.83 7.22 -2.76
C ALA A 284 -5.43 7.64 -4.19
N ASN A 285 -4.32 8.37 -4.34
CA ASN A 285 -3.89 8.94 -5.61
C ASN A 285 -2.72 8.22 -6.29
N ASN A 286 -2.07 7.26 -5.62
CA ASN A 286 -0.90 6.54 -6.15
C ASN A 286 -1.19 5.85 -7.48
N MET A 287 -2.15 4.95 -7.50
CA MET A 287 -2.55 4.24 -8.72
C MET A 287 -3.19 5.16 -9.76
N PRO A 288 -4.09 6.11 -9.41
CA PRO A 288 -4.64 7.07 -10.37
C PRO A 288 -3.59 7.93 -11.07
N ILE A 289 -2.56 8.39 -10.35
CA ILE A 289 -1.45 9.13 -10.94
C ILE A 289 -0.65 8.22 -11.88
N LEU A 290 -0.30 7.01 -11.45
CA LEU A 290 0.38 6.04 -12.29
C LEU A 290 -0.36 5.81 -13.62
N CYS A 291 -1.70 5.69 -13.58
CA CYS A 291 -2.54 5.51 -14.76
C CYS A 291 -2.46 6.67 -15.76
N GLN A 292 -2.07 7.87 -15.35
CA GLN A 292 -1.89 9.01 -16.25
C GLN A 292 -0.57 8.97 -17.05
N PHE A 293 0.37 8.11 -16.64
CA PHE A 293 1.70 7.99 -17.26
C PHE A 293 1.95 6.64 -17.90
N VAL A 294 1.23 5.60 -17.48
CA VAL A 294 1.42 4.22 -17.91
C VAL A 294 0.15 3.68 -18.56
N SER A 295 0.30 3.08 -19.74
CA SER A 295 -0.81 2.45 -20.46
C SER A 295 -1.44 1.30 -19.66
N ALA A 296 -2.71 1.01 -19.92
CA ALA A 296 -3.45 -0.07 -19.27
C ALA A 296 -2.77 -1.45 -19.40
N LYS A 297 -2.02 -1.67 -20.50
CA LYS A 297 -1.29 -2.92 -20.78
C LYS A 297 -0.13 -3.20 -19.81
N HIS A 298 0.46 -2.17 -19.20
CA HIS A 298 1.64 -2.30 -18.32
C HIS A 298 1.40 -1.74 -16.91
N ARG A 299 0.17 -1.47 -16.58
CA ARG A 299 -0.24 -0.79 -15.34
C ARG A 299 0.05 -1.60 -14.10
N ALA A 300 -0.26 -2.90 -14.12
CA ALA A 300 0.00 -3.77 -12.99
C ALA A 300 1.51 -4.02 -12.79
N THR A 301 2.27 -4.16 -13.87
CA THR A 301 3.74 -4.24 -13.82
C THR A 301 4.34 -2.99 -13.19
N ALA A 302 3.91 -1.81 -13.63
CA ALA A 302 4.40 -0.54 -13.10
C ALA A 302 4.08 -0.38 -11.60
N TYR A 303 2.85 -0.74 -11.20
CA TYR A 303 2.47 -0.73 -9.79
C TYR A 303 3.27 -1.75 -8.97
N GLY A 304 3.51 -2.94 -9.49
CA GLY A 304 4.34 -3.95 -8.83
C GLY A 304 5.77 -3.46 -8.56
N VAL A 305 6.39 -2.74 -9.50
CA VAL A 305 7.69 -2.10 -9.30
C VAL A 305 7.62 -0.99 -8.24
N MET A 306 6.59 -0.14 -8.30
CA MET A 306 6.35 0.88 -7.25
C MET A 306 6.24 0.24 -5.86
N ASN A 307 5.43 -0.81 -5.74
CA ASN A 307 5.19 -1.50 -4.47
C ASN A 307 6.48 -2.12 -3.93
N MET A 308 7.30 -2.74 -4.77
CA MET A 308 8.63 -3.23 -4.40
C MET A 308 9.51 -2.12 -3.81
N THR A 309 9.57 -0.95 -4.46
CA THR A 309 10.37 0.17 -3.94
C THR A 309 9.85 0.67 -2.60
N GLY A 310 8.53 0.73 -2.41
CA GLY A 310 7.90 1.11 -1.14
C GLY A 310 8.17 0.10 -0.02
N VAL A 311 8.13 -1.20 -0.30
CA VAL A 311 8.43 -2.25 0.68
C VAL A 311 9.90 -2.22 1.08
N PHE A 312 10.83 -2.06 0.14
CA PHE A 312 12.25 -1.97 0.45
C PHE A 312 12.60 -0.68 1.22
N ALA A 313 11.99 0.44 0.86
CA ALA A 313 12.09 1.67 1.66
C ALA A 313 11.59 1.44 3.10
N GLY A 314 10.48 0.71 3.25
CA GLY A 314 9.93 0.31 4.54
C GLY A 314 10.87 -0.56 5.36
N ALA A 315 11.50 -1.56 4.75
CA ALA A 315 12.48 -2.41 5.42
C ALA A 315 13.68 -1.58 5.91
N ALA A 316 14.21 -0.71 5.06
CA ALA A 316 15.36 0.15 5.39
C ALA A 316 15.05 1.12 6.53
N VAL A 317 13.90 1.81 6.48
CA VAL A 317 13.53 2.78 7.53
C VAL A 317 13.25 2.10 8.86
N THR A 318 12.64 0.90 8.84
CA THR A 318 12.35 0.15 10.06
C THR A 318 13.62 -0.22 10.81
N GLU A 319 14.66 -0.66 10.09
CA GLU A 319 15.98 -0.95 10.68
C GLU A 319 16.67 0.31 11.18
N LEU A 320 16.65 1.38 10.36
CA LEU A 320 17.30 2.64 10.72
C LEU A 320 16.69 3.26 11.98
N LEU A 321 15.37 3.34 12.06
CA LEU A 321 14.67 3.87 13.23
C LEU A 321 14.84 2.97 14.45
N GLY A 322 15.00 1.66 14.28
CA GLY A 322 15.36 0.77 15.37
C GLY A 322 16.68 1.17 16.04
N LYS A 323 17.72 1.40 15.25
CA LYS A 323 19.03 1.87 15.75
C LYS A 323 18.94 3.25 16.44
N TRP A 324 18.05 4.12 15.96
CA TRP A 324 17.82 5.44 16.54
C TRP A 324 17.01 5.38 17.83
N THR A 325 16.09 4.44 17.94
CA THR A 325 15.37 4.15 19.19
C THR A 325 16.33 3.71 20.27
N ASP A 326 17.28 2.82 19.96
CA ASP A 326 18.32 2.36 20.90
C ASP A 326 19.19 3.54 21.40
N GLY A 327 19.35 4.59 20.61
CA GLY A 327 20.05 5.82 20.96
C GLY A 327 19.17 6.92 21.60
N GLY A 328 17.88 6.67 21.84
CA GLY A 328 16.94 7.68 22.38
C GLY A 328 16.59 8.82 21.41
N ASN A 329 16.77 8.61 20.10
CA ASN A 329 16.61 9.65 19.06
C ASN A 329 15.44 9.37 18.08
N LEU A 330 14.46 8.56 18.48
CA LEU A 330 13.35 8.16 17.60
C LEU A 330 12.59 9.36 17.04
N GLY A 331 12.31 10.37 17.87
CA GLY A 331 11.62 11.58 17.44
C GLY A 331 12.39 12.37 16.38
N GLN A 332 13.72 12.48 16.50
CA GLN A 332 14.55 13.10 15.46
C GLN A 332 14.47 12.31 14.14
N GLY A 333 14.42 10.98 14.23
CA GLY A 333 14.22 10.12 13.06
C GLY A 333 12.94 10.45 12.30
N PHE A 334 11.83 10.59 13.01
CA PHE A 334 10.56 11.01 12.40
C PHE A 334 10.65 12.40 11.78
N ALA A 335 11.26 13.35 12.47
CA ALA A 335 11.44 14.71 11.94
C ALA A 335 12.31 14.75 10.67
N MET A 336 13.36 13.94 10.58
CA MET A 336 14.19 13.85 9.37
C MET A 336 13.46 13.26 8.16
N LEU A 337 12.50 12.37 8.36
CA LEU A 337 11.67 11.86 7.26
C LEU A 337 10.86 12.98 6.57
N SER A 338 10.56 14.07 7.28
CA SER A 338 9.87 15.24 6.70
C SER A 338 10.66 15.87 5.56
N VAL A 339 12.00 15.88 5.65
CA VAL A 339 12.88 16.44 4.60
C VAL A 339 12.78 15.61 3.32
N ILE A 340 12.80 14.28 3.43
CA ILE A 340 12.69 13.38 2.28
C ILE A 340 11.33 13.55 1.60
N VAL A 341 10.26 13.65 2.39
CA VAL A 341 8.90 13.92 1.87
C VAL A 341 8.83 15.28 1.18
N LEU A 342 9.45 16.31 1.73
CA LEU A 342 9.48 17.64 1.14
C LEU A 342 10.21 17.64 -0.22
N ILE A 343 11.30 16.89 -0.34
CA ILE A 343 12.01 16.71 -1.62
C ILE A 343 11.08 16.00 -2.63
N ALA A 344 10.41 14.90 -2.22
CA ALA A 344 9.48 14.18 -3.08
C ALA A 344 8.32 15.07 -3.55
N LEU A 345 7.76 15.87 -2.64
CA LEU A 345 6.71 16.86 -2.93
C LEU A 345 7.16 17.87 -3.98
N SER A 346 8.37 18.40 -3.82
CA SER A 346 8.94 19.39 -4.75
C SER A 346 9.17 18.78 -6.14
N LEU A 347 9.76 17.60 -6.21
CA LEU A 347 10.01 16.89 -7.47
C LEU A 347 8.71 16.52 -8.18
N GLN A 348 7.70 16.04 -7.45
CA GLN A 348 6.39 15.72 -8.01
C GLN A 348 5.73 16.95 -8.64
N LEU A 349 5.72 18.07 -7.95
CA LEU A 349 5.10 19.31 -8.43
C LEU A 349 5.81 19.86 -9.67
N TYR A 350 7.12 19.71 -9.75
CA TYR A 350 7.93 20.24 -10.85
C TYR A 350 7.90 19.32 -12.09
N PHE A 351 8.11 18.01 -11.91
CA PHE A 351 8.32 17.07 -13.00
C PHE A 351 7.08 16.30 -13.45
N LEU A 352 6.11 15.99 -12.55
CA LEU A 352 4.95 15.22 -12.95
C LEU A 352 3.93 16.09 -13.72
N ARG A 353 4.00 15.99 -15.04
CA ARG A 353 3.11 16.67 -15.99
C ARG A 353 2.38 15.63 -16.83
N PRO A 354 1.21 15.14 -16.37
CA PRO A 354 0.43 14.15 -17.13
C PRO A 354 -0.09 14.75 -18.43
N LYS A 355 -0.18 13.91 -19.46
CA LYS A 355 -0.71 14.28 -20.79
C LYS A 355 -2.15 13.80 -21.00
N THR A 356 -2.65 12.93 -20.13
CA THR A 356 -3.97 12.31 -20.22
C THR A 356 -4.72 12.40 -18.89
N CYS A 357 -6.05 12.44 -18.95
CA CYS A 357 -6.92 12.33 -17.76
C CYS A 357 -7.25 10.88 -17.40
N LEU A 358 -6.80 9.92 -18.22
CA LEU A 358 -7.15 8.49 -18.15
C LEU A 358 -6.56 7.79 -16.94
#